data_4f8572330212853616ed07b13f774b94
#
_entry.id   4f8572330212853616ed07b13f774b94
#
_cell.length_a   1.000
_cell.length_b   1.000
_cell.length_c   1.000
_cell.angle_alpha   90.00
_cell.angle_beta   90.00
_cell.angle_gamma   90.00
#
_symmetry.space_group_name_H-M   'P 1'
#
loop_
_entity.id
_entity.type
_entity.pdbx_description
1 polymer ?
#
loop_
_entity_poly.entity_id
_entity_poly.type
_entity_poly.pdbx_seq_one_letter_code
_entity_poly.pdbx_strand_id
1 'polypeptide(L)'
;MEKILVKKRFSTLKQISKDNINDLGLSWSLNLQTKRGLEATPLVVDGIMFVTGPWSKVFAIDAKNGNLIWEFDPKVSKETGEKACCDVVNRGVAIYKGNVYVGVLDGRLISLDASNGKINWEVNTTKEFGSDWSYTITGAPRVFNGKVLIGNGGAEYGVRGFFTAYDAISGKKLWRFHTVPDNPEKINQSKAMKAALKTWNGEWWKYGGGGTVWDSFAYDPNLELVYVGTGNGSPWNQEIRSPGGGDNLYLSSILAVDINTGKLKWYYQTTPGDTWDYTAVQQIILADLKINGKLEKVLMQAPKNGFFYVLNRENGKLISADPYVYVNWAKRIDLKTGRPVET
;
A
#
# COMPACT_ATOMS: atom_id res chain seq x y z
N MET A 1 14.69 -16.14 3.43
CA MET A 1 13.35 -15.58 3.69
C MET A 1 13.39 -14.17 4.31
N GLU A 2 14.29 -13.86 5.24
CA GLU A 2 14.42 -12.51 5.85
C GLU A 2 14.74 -11.36 4.86
N LYS A 3 15.39 -11.65 3.73
CA LYS A 3 15.77 -10.61 2.75
C LYS A 3 14.60 -9.96 2.00
N ILE A 4 13.42 -10.59 1.96
CA ILE A 4 12.22 -10.03 1.31
C ILE A 4 11.55 -8.97 2.20
N LEU A 5 11.77 -9.01 3.53
CA LEU A 5 11.09 -8.17 4.50
C LEU A 5 11.45 -6.68 4.41
N VAL A 6 12.65 -6.34 3.98
CA VAL A 6 13.17 -4.94 4.04
C VAL A 6 13.00 -4.18 2.73
N LYS A 7 12.41 -4.78 1.68
CA LYS A 7 12.16 -4.17 0.34
C LYS A 7 13.31 -3.26 -0.17
N LYS A 8 14.56 -3.68 0.05
CA LYS A 8 15.75 -2.89 -0.37
C LYS A 8 15.88 -2.77 -1.90
N ARG A 9 15.03 -3.47 -2.67
CA ARG A 9 15.13 -3.54 -4.14
C ARG A 9 16.55 -3.89 -4.61
N PHE A 10 17.29 -4.62 -3.77
CA PHE A 10 18.66 -5.01 -3.99
C PHE A 10 18.80 -6.53 -3.98
N SER A 11 19.40 -7.08 -5.03
CA SER A 11 19.77 -8.50 -5.13
C SER A 11 21.24 -8.70 -4.77
N THR A 12 21.55 -9.74 -4.02
CA THR A 12 22.91 -10.19 -3.76
C THR A 12 23.42 -11.15 -4.84
N LEU A 13 22.58 -11.50 -5.81
CA LEU A 13 22.94 -12.34 -6.95
C LEU A 13 23.93 -11.58 -7.83
N LYS A 14 24.94 -12.28 -8.36
CA LYS A 14 26.03 -11.72 -9.15
C LYS A 14 26.12 -12.29 -10.55
N GLN A 15 25.16 -13.15 -10.94
CA GLN A 15 25.16 -13.79 -12.27
C GLN A 15 24.93 -12.78 -13.40
N ILE A 16 24.23 -11.67 -13.11
CA ILE A 16 24.04 -10.57 -14.05
C ILE A 16 24.81 -9.36 -13.52
N SER A 17 25.67 -8.80 -14.35
CA SER A 17 26.51 -7.63 -14.02
C SER A 17 26.60 -6.71 -15.24
N LYS A 18 27.23 -5.54 -15.09
CA LYS A 18 27.51 -4.63 -16.21
C LYS A 18 28.37 -5.26 -17.31
N ASP A 19 29.12 -6.31 -16.99
CA ASP A 19 30.05 -6.94 -17.92
C ASP A 19 29.38 -7.96 -18.84
N ASN A 20 28.18 -8.47 -18.46
CA ASN A 20 27.43 -9.47 -19.21
C ASN A 20 25.96 -9.12 -19.48
N ILE A 21 25.51 -7.92 -19.10
CA ILE A 21 24.13 -7.50 -19.33
C ILE A 21 23.73 -7.50 -20.81
N ASN A 22 24.69 -7.26 -21.72
CA ASN A 22 24.45 -7.26 -23.15
C ASN A 22 24.26 -8.66 -23.73
N ASP A 23 24.61 -9.72 -23.01
CA ASP A 23 24.49 -11.13 -23.44
C ASP A 23 23.14 -11.72 -23.02
N LEU A 24 22.27 -10.95 -22.35
CA LEU A 24 20.96 -11.42 -21.94
C LEU A 24 20.04 -11.62 -23.15
N GLY A 25 19.43 -12.81 -23.21
CA GLY A 25 18.41 -13.16 -24.18
C GLY A 25 17.11 -13.63 -23.52
N LEU A 26 16.04 -13.69 -24.32
CA LEU A 26 14.77 -14.25 -23.87
C LEU A 26 14.91 -15.75 -23.65
N SER A 27 14.70 -16.23 -22.42
CA SER A 27 14.74 -17.65 -22.09
C SER A 27 13.39 -18.34 -22.37
N TRP A 28 12.30 -17.72 -21.98
CA TRP A 28 10.94 -18.21 -22.22
C TRP A 28 9.92 -17.08 -22.12
N SER A 29 8.71 -17.34 -22.62
CA SER A 29 7.55 -16.45 -22.46
C SER A 29 6.30 -17.27 -22.19
N LEU A 30 5.37 -16.72 -21.43
CA LEU A 30 4.06 -17.32 -21.14
C LEU A 30 2.95 -16.31 -21.42
N ASN A 31 1.99 -16.70 -22.28
CA ASN A 31 0.81 -15.88 -22.52
C ASN A 31 -0.28 -16.20 -21.49
N LEU A 32 -0.67 -15.23 -20.66
CA LEU A 32 -1.71 -15.37 -19.64
C LEU A 32 -3.15 -15.22 -20.18
N GLN A 33 -3.33 -15.28 -21.49
CA GLN A 33 -4.63 -15.27 -22.18
C GLN A 33 -5.50 -14.05 -21.79
N THR A 34 -4.89 -12.88 -21.66
CA THR A 34 -5.57 -11.61 -21.36
C THR A 34 -5.18 -10.52 -22.34
N LYS A 35 -6.13 -9.60 -22.62
CA LYS A 35 -5.88 -8.36 -23.37
C LYS A 35 -5.75 -7.14 -22.45
N ARG A 36 -5.91 -7.33 -21.13
CA ARG A 36 -5.79 -6.27 -20.11
C ARG A 36 -4.35 -6.18 -19.63
N GLY A 37 -3.99 -5.01 -19.07
CA GLY A 37 -2.66 -4.76 -18.53
C GLY A 37 -2.27 -5.68 -17.37
N LEU A 38 -0.96 -5.98 -17.28
CA LEU A 38 -0.34 -6.73 -16.19
C LEU A 38 0.46 -5.76 -15.33
N GLU A 39 0.07 -5.56 -14.06
CA GLU A 39 0.71 -4.63 -13.13
C GLU A 39 1.46 -5.35 -11.98
N ALA A 40 1.39 -6.68 -11.96
CA ALA A 40 1.98 -7.46 -10.87
C ALA A 40 3.51 -7.41 -10.85
N THR A 41 4.08 -7.30 -9.67
CA THR A 41 5.49 -7.63 -9.44
C THR A 41 5.60 -9.13 -9.17
N PRO A 42 6.25 -9.92 -10.05
CA PRO A 42 6.43 -11.35 -9.83
C PRO A 42 7.31 -11.61 -8.59
N LEU A 43 6.98 -12.67 -7.85
CA LEU A 43 7.81 -13.17 -6.76
C LEU A 43 8.32 -14.56 -7.12
N VAL A 44 9.63 -14.78 -6.99
CA VAL A 44 10.25 -16.10 -7.20
C VAL A 44 10.74 -16.65 -5.88
N VAL A 45 10.24 -17.83 -5.52
CA VAL A 45 10.60 -18.57 -4.30
C VAL A 45 10.78 -20.04 -4.66
N ASP A 46 11.93 -20.60 -4.31
CA ASP A 46 12.27 -22.01 -4.52
C ASP A 46 12.03 -22.49 -5.96
N GLY A 47 12.37 -21.63 -6.95
CA GLY A 47 12.24 -21.94 -8.37
C GLY A 47 10.82 -21.76 -8.96
N ILE A 48 9.85 -21.39 -8.15
CA ILE A 48 8.47 -21.10 -8.59
C ILE A 48 8.26 -19.58 -8.63
N MET A 49 7.79 -19.08 -9.77
CA MET A 49 7.35 -17.69 -9.96
C MET A 49 5.86 -17.60 -9.69
N PHE A 50 5.47 -16.72 -8.77
CA PHE A 50 4.09 -16.39 -8.48
C PHE A 50 3.80 -14.99 -9.03
N VAL A 51 2.75 -14.87 -9.85
CA VAL A 51 2.32 -13.62 -10.47
C VAL A 51 0.81 -13.55 -10.52
N THR A 52 0.26 -12.32 -10.44
CA THR A 52 -1.17 -12.11 -10.65
C THR A 52 -1.45 -11.51 -12.02
N GLY A 53 -2.62 -11.84 -12.55
CA GLY A 53 -3.22 -11.20 -13.72
C GLY A 53 -4.47 -10.39 -13.35
N PRO A 54 -5.14 -9.80 -14.35
CA PRO A 54 -6.43 -9.15 -14.19
C PRO A 54 -7.45 -10.05 -13.50
N TRP A 55 -8.46 -9.44 -12.84
CA TRP A 55 -9.48 -10.15 -12.08
C TRP A 55 -8.91 -10.92 -10.88
N SER A 56 -7.70 -10.53 -10.43
CA SER A 56 -6.99 -11.14 -9.31
C SER A 56 -6.70 -12.64 -9.48
N LYS A 57 -6.58 -13.12 -10.71
CA LYS A 57 -6.11 -14.47 -11.00
C LYS A 57 -4.66 -14.62 -10.52
N VAL A 58 -4.32 -15.81 -10.01
CA VAL A 58 -2.96 -16.12 -9.54
C VAL A 58 -2.39 -17.26 -10.35
N PHE A 59 -1.14 -17.12 -10.77
CA PHE A 59 -0.42 -18.14 -11.54
C PHE A 59 0.85 -18.53 -10.81
N ALA A 60 1.11 -19.84 -10.69
CA ALA A 60 2.40 -20.39 -10.30
C ALA A 60 3.06 -21.01 -11.52
N ILE A 61 4.29 -20.59 -11.80
CA ILE A 61 5.01 -20.88 -13.03
C ILE A 61 6.38 -21.40 -12.65
N ASP A 62 6.85 -22.47 -13.30
CA ASP A 62 8.24 -22.89 -13.20
C ASP A 62 9.16 -21.79 -13.74
N ALA A 63 9.94 -21.18 -12.88
CA ALA A 63 10.78 -20.03 -13.23
C ALA A 63 11.91 -20.40 -14.21
N LYS A 64 12.24 -21.69 -14.35
CA LYS A 64 13.31 -22.17 -15.23
C LYS A 64 12.86 -22.27 -16.70
N ASN A 65 11.62 -22.70 -16.93
CA ASN A 65 11.15 -23.06 -18.28
C ASN A 65 9.83 -22.39 -18.69
N GLY A 66 9.17 -21.63 -17.78
CA GLY A 66 7.92 -20.93 -18.04
C GLY A 66 6.67 -21.80 -18.03
N ASN A 67 6.76 -23.07 -17.66
CA ASN A 67 5.59 -23.96 -17.61
C ASN A 67 4.64 -23.56 -16.48
N LEU A 68 3.35 -23.49 -16.77
CA LEU A 68 2.32 -23.27 -15.78
C LEU A 68 2.20 -24.51 -14.85
N ILE A 69 2.36 -24.29 -13.55
CA ILE A 69 2.21 -25.33 -12.52
C ILE A 69 0.74 -25.40 -12.07
N TRP A 70 0.17 -24.24 -11.70
CA TRP A 70 -1.25 -24.11 -11.37
C TRP A 70 -1.74 -22.68 -11.61
N GLU A 71 -3.06 -22.55 -11.80
CA GLU A 71 -3.79 -21.29 -11.88
C GLU A 71 -4.91 -21.29 -10.84
N PHE A 72 -5.12 -20.16 -10.21
CA PHE A 72 -6.28 -19.89 -9.34
C PHE A 72 -7.09 -18.72 -9.90
N ASP A 73 -8.39 -18.92 -10.09
CA ASP A 73 -9.34 -17.89 -10.50
C ASP A 73 -10.35 -17.65 -9.37
N PRO A 74 -10.34 -16.48 -8.70
CA PRO A 74 -11.24 -16.17 -7.58
C PRO A 74 -12.70 -15.93 -8.00
N LYS A 75 -13.02 -16.00 -9.29
CA LYS A 75 -14.36 -15.82 -9.84
C LYS A 75 -15.00 -14.48 -9.44
N VAL A 76 -14.26 -13.40 -9.65
CA VAL A 76 -14.77 -12.04 -9.41
C VAL A 76 -15.89 -11.73 -10.40
N SER A 77 -17.01 -11.16 -9.92
CA SER A 77 -18.12 -10.78 -10.79
C SER A 77 -17.75 -9.60 -11.69
N LYS A 78 -18.38 -9.51 -12.87
CA LYS A 78 -18.10 -8.43 -13.84
C LYS A 78 -18.53 -7.06 -13.29
N GLU A 79 -19.58 -7.02 -12.48
CA GLU A 79 -20.10 -5.81 -11.84
C GLU A 79 -19.08 -5.19 -10.89
N THR A 80 -18.18 -6.00 -10.31
CA THR A 80 -17.07 -5.48 -9.49
C THR A 80 -16.13 -4.59 -10.32
N GLY A 81 -15.97 -4.87 -11.61
CA GLY A 81 -15.14 -4.06 -12.50
C GLY A 81 -15.65 -2.62 -12.65
N GLU A 82 -16.95 -2.39 -12.54
CA GLU A 82 -17.56 -1.05 -12.60
C GLU A 82 -17.24 -0.20 -11.37
N LYS A 83 -16.91 -0.86 -10.24
CA LYS A 83 -16.51 -0.24 -8.98
C LYS A 83 -15.00 0.00 -8.87
N ALA A 84 -14.23 -0.39 -9.89
CA ALA A 84 -12.76 -0.26 -9.91
C ALA A 84 -12.36 0.93 -10.78
N CYS A 85 -11.71 1.94 -10.19
CA CYS A 85 -11.31 3.17 -10.89
C CYS A 85 -10.35 2.94 -12.06
N CYS A 86 -9.51 1.90 -11.96
CA CYS A 86 -8.27 1.81 -12.70
C CYS A 86 -8.13 0.45 -13.38
N ASP A 87 -9.22 -0.05 -13.96
CA ASP A 87 -9.35 -1.40 -14.50
C ASP A 87 -9.28 -2.50 -13.40
N VAL A 88 -9.42 -3.75 -13.81
CA VAL A 88 -9.45 -4.92 -12.93
C VAL A 88 -8.04 -5.44 -12.59
N VAL A 89 -7.15 -4.53 -12.31
CA VAL A 89 -5.72 -4.80 -12.09
C VAL A 89 -5.47 -5.48 -10.74
N ASN A 90 -4.32 -6.16 -10.66
CA ASN A 90 -3.79 -6.70 -9.40
C ASN A 90 -2.26 -6.56 -9.38
N ARG A 91 -1.69 -6.09 -8.25
CA ARG A 91 -0.27 -5.75 -8.14
C ARG A 91 0.59 -6.85 -7.53
N GLY A 92 0.02 -8.05 -7.33
CA GLY A 92 0.81 -9.22 -6.94
C GLY A 92 0.34 -9.90 -5.65
N VAL A 93 1.16 -10.82 -5.21
CA VAL A 93 0.92 -11.67 -4.04
C VAL A 93 1.95 -11.41 -2.93
N ALA A 94 1.70 -11.97 -1.75
CA ALA A 94 2.73 -12.19 -0.73
C ALA A 94 2.89 -13.69 -0.50
N ILE A 95 4.08 -14.09 0.00
CA ILE A 95 4.39 -15.49 0.27
C ILE A 95 4.96 -15.61 1.67
N TYR A 96 4.45 -16.59 2.44
CA TYR A 96 4.94 -16.86 3.78
C TYR A 96 4.63 -18.32 4.20
N LYS A 97 5.66 -19.06 4.61
CA LYS A 97 5.55 -20.44 5.12
C LYS A 97 4.68 -21.37 4.25
N GLY A 98 4.96 -21.40 2.92
CA GLY A 98 4.24 -22.28 1.99
C GLY A 98 2.84 -21.78 1.60
N ASN A 99 2.45 -20.57 1.99
CA ASN A 99 1.18 -19.95 1.62
C ASN A 99 1.40 -18.77 0.70
N VAL A 100 0.51 -18.60 -0.28
CA VAL A 100 0.40 -17.45 -1.17
C VAL A 100 -0.83 -16.65 -0.78
N TYR A 101 -0.66 -15.34 -0.55
CA TYR A 101 -1.76 -14.46 -0.16
C TYR A 101 -2.07 -13.49 -1.31
N VAL A 102 -3.34 -13.38 -1.66
CA VAL A 102 -3.83 -12.47 -2.71
C VAL A 102 -4.98 -11.63 -2.18
N GLY A 103 -4.90 -10.31 -2.44
CA GLY A 103 -6.04 -9.41 -2.30
C GLY A 103 -6.88 -9.47 -3.58
N VAL A 104 -8.17 -9.71 -3.45
CA VAL A 104 -9.09 -9.87 -4.59
C VAL A 104 -9.87 -8.59 -4.81
N LEU A 105 -10.12 -8.25 -6.08
CA LEU A 105 -10.75 -6.99 -6.48
C LEU A 105 -12.08 -6.70 -5.74
N ASP A 106 -12.83 -7.74 -5.38
CA ASP A 106 -14.11 -7.66 -4.66
C ASP A 106 -13.99 -7.52 -3.13
N GLY A 107 -12.79 -7.25 -2.63
CA GLY A 107 -12.54 -7.02 -1.20
C GLY A 107 -12.19 -8.27 -0.39
N ARG A 108 -12.08 -9.45 -1.02
CA ARG A 108 -11.61 -10.66 -0.33
C ARG A 108 -10.09 -10.65 -0.16
N LEU A 109 -9.62 -11.27 0.92
CA LEU A 109 -8.23 -11.67 1.11
C LEU A 109 -8.21 -13.20 1.21
N ILE A 110 -7.41 -13.85 0.36
CA ILE A 110 -7.38 -15.30 0.23
C ILE A 110 -5.95 -15.81 0.49
N SER A 111 -5.83 -16.89 1.24
CA SER A 111 -4.61 -17.67 1.38
C SER A 111 -4.73 -18.96 0.59
N LEU A 112 -3.75 -19.19 -0.29
CA LEU A 112 -3.63 -20.38 -1.10
C LEU A 112 -2.44 -21.22 -0.65
N ASP A 113 -2.53 -22.54 -0.79
CA ASP A 113 -1.38 -23.43 -0.71
C ASP A 113 -0.44 -23.19 -1.91
N ALA A 114 0.83 -22.89 -1.64
CA ALA A 114 1.79 -22.55 -2.69
C ALA A 114 2.09 -23.71 -3.64
N SER A 115 1.91 -24.97 -3.20
CA SER A 115 2.21 -26.15 -4.00
C SER A 115 1.12 -26.48 -5.03
N ASN A 116 -0.14 -26.13 -4.76
CA ASN A 116 -1.27 -26.62 -5.57
C ASN A 116 -2.39 -25.59 -5.82
N GLY A 117 -2.28 -24.36 -5.27
CA GLY A 117 -3.26 -23.28 -5.46
C GLY A 117 -4.60 -23.45 -4.74
N LYS A 118 -4.74 -24.44 -3.86
CA LYS A 118 -5.98 -24.65 -3.07
C LYS A 118 -6.13 -23.60 -1.99
N ILE A 119 -7.38 -23.21 -1.71
CA ILE A 119 -7.70 -22.23 -0.67
C ILE A 119 -7.47 -22.87 0.71
N ASN A 120 -6.63 -22.23 1.53
CA ASN A 120 -6.47 -22.54 2.95
C ASN A 120 -7.50 -21.79 3.80
N TRP A 121 -7.68 -20.49 3.52
CA TRP A 121 -8.70 -19.66 4.13
C TRP A 121 -9.04 -18.47 3.26
N GLU A 122 -10.22 -17.89 3.47
CA GLU A 122 -10.72 -16.70 2.81
C GLU A 122 -11.44 -15.81 3.81
N VAL A 123 -11.26 -14.49 3.71
CA VAL A 123 -11.98 -13.50 4.50
C VAL A 123 -12.43 -12.34 3.62
N ASN A 124 -13.64 -11.83 3.84
CA ASN A 124 -14.08 -10.58 3.22
C ASN A 124 -13.64 -9.42 4.11
N THR A 125 -12.73 -8.58 3.60
CA THR A 125 -12.14 -7.47 4.38
C THR A 125 -13.07 -6.26 4.47
N THR A 126 -14.10 -6.18 3.64
CA THR A 126 -15.01 -5.03 3.50
C THR A 126 -16.43 -5.32 3.97
N LYS A 127 -16.71 -6.54 4.45
CA LYS A 127 -18.05 -7.01 4.84
C LYS A 127 -18.79 -6.05 5.79
N GLU A 128 -18.09 -5.39 6.69
CA GLU A 128 -18.68 -4.49 7.69
C GLU A 128 -19.22 -3.17 7.11
N PHE A 129 -18.86 -2.83 5.87
CA PHE A 129 -19.29 -1.58 5.23
C PHE A 129 -20.52 -1.74 4.35
N GLY A 130 -20.96 -2.99 4.07
CA GLY A 130 -22.09 -3.28 3.17
C GLY A 130 -21.72 -3.20 1.69
N SER A 131 -22.69 -3.46 0.82
CA SER A 131 -22.52 -3.53 -0.63
C SER A 131 -22.60 -2.19 -1.36
N ASP A 132 -23.08 -1.15 -0.68
CA ASP A 132 -23.37 0.16 -1.29
C ASP A 132 -22.12 0.97 -1.56
N TRP A 133 -21.00 0.58 -0.94
CA TRP A 133 -19.72 1.23 -1.08
C TRP A 133 -18.81 0.53 -2.11
N SER A 134 -18.11 1.31 -2.92
CA SER A 134 -17.24 0.81 -3.99
C SER A 134 -15.83 0.44 -3.48
N TYR A 135 -15.77 -0.39 -2.44
CA TYR A 135 -14.50 -0.93 -1.96
C TYR A 135 -13.90 -1.93 -2.94
N THR A 136 -12.63 -1.75 -3.26
CA THR A 136 -11.87 -2.69 -4.09
C THR A 136 -10.50 -2.97 -3.47
N ILE A 137 -9.85 -4.05 -3.88
CA ILE A 137 -8.44 -4.32 -3.56
C ILE A 137 -7.70 -4.57 -4.86
N THR A 138 -6.72 -3.72 -5.14
CA THR A 138 -5.80 -3.86 -6.28
C THR A 138 -4.35 -4.05 -5.84
N GLY A 139 -4.05 -3.75 -4.56
CA GLY A 139 -2.73 -3.85 -3.96
C GLY A 139 -2.33 -5.27 -3.61
N ALA A 140 -1.03 -5.54 -3.63
CA ALA A 140 -0.50 -6.79 -3.14
C ALA A 140 -0.46 -6.79 -1.59
N PRO A 141 -0.89 -7.88 -0.92
CA PRO A 141 -0.71 -8.03 0.52
C PRO A 141 0.78 -7.98 0.91
N ARG A 142 1.05 -7.76 2.18
CA ARG A 142 2.41 -7.88 2.75
C ARG A 142 2.36 -8.74 4.00
N VAL A 143 3.39 -9.56 4.19
CA VAL A 143 3.47 -10.40 5.40
C VAL A 143 4.66 -9.96 6.23
N PHE A 144 4.40 -9.56 7.48
CA PHE A 144 5.40 -9.17 8.45
C PHE A 144 5.09 -9.85 9.79
N ASN A 145 6.09 -10.48 10.38
CA ASN A 145 5.98 -11.10 11.70
C ASN A 145 4.69 -11.99 11.86
N GLY A 146 4.42 -12.85 10.85
CA GLY A 146 3.25 -13.74 10.87
C GLY A 146 1.89 -13.06 10.68
N LYS A 147 1.87 -11.79 10.26
CA LYS A 147 0.65 -11.02 9.99
C LYS A 147 0.57 -10.63 8.54
N VAL A 148 -0.56 -10.87 7.89
CA VAL A 148 -0.87 -10.41 6.55
C VAL A 148 -1.54 -9.05 6.64
N LEU A 149 -0.94 -8.04 6.02
CA LEU A 149 -1.48 -6.69 5.95
C LEU A 149 -2.06 -6.43 4.56
N ILE A 150 -3.23 -5.83 4.54
CA ILE A 150 -3.92 -5.38 3.33
C ILE A 150 -4.74 -4.13 3.62
N GLY A 151 -4.75 -3.20 2.68
CA GLY A 151 -5.63 -2.03 2.69
C GLY A 151 -6.70 -2.12 1.59
N ASN A 152 -7.30 -1.00 1.26
CA ASN A 152 -8.36 -0.91 0.25
C ASN A 152 -8.08 0.20 -0.77
N GLY A 153 -8.69 0.06 -1.95
CA GLY A 153 -8.92 1.10 -2.95
C GLY A 153 -10.37 1.61 -2.91
N GLY A 154 -10.73 2.45 -3.88
CA GLY A 154 -12.08 2.96 -4.07
C GLY A 154 -12.30 4.43 -3.64
N ALA A 155 -11.23 5.19 -3.33
CA ALA A 155 -11.37 6.61 -2.96
C ALA A 155 -12.08 7.45 -4.02
N GLU A 156 -11.92 7.13 -5.30
CA GLU A 156 -12.56 7.80 -6.44
C GLU A 156 -14.10 7.65 -6.42
N TYR A 157 -14.59 6.62 -5.76
CA TYR A 157 -16.03 6.29 -5.67
C TYR A 157 -16.59 6.45 -4.26
N GLY A 158 -15.89 7.16 -3.39
CA GLY A 158 -16.41 7.54 -2.09
C GLY A 158 -16.33 6.46 -1.03
N VAL A 159 -15.13 6.02 -0.64
CA VAL A 159 -14.95 5.08 0.46
C VAL A 159 -14.05 5.64 1.56
N ARG A 160 -14.16 5.09 2.75
CA ARG A 160 -13.30 5.38 3.88
C ARG A 160 -12.08 4.46 3.88
N GLY A 161 -10.87 5.04 3.91
CA GLY A 161 -9.62 4.30 3.91
C GLY A 161 -9.36 3.53 5.20
N PHE A 162 -8.77 2.36 5.05
CA PHE A 162 -8.27 1.54 6.16
C PHE A 162 -7.18 0.58 5.70
N PHE A 163 -6.49 -0.04 6.66
CA PHE A 163 -5.72 -1.26 6.47
C PHE A 163 -5.86 -2.17 7.68
N THR A 164 -5.71 -3.44 7.46
CA THR A 164 -6.01 -4.48 8.45
C THR A 164 -4.89 -5.49 8.49
N ALA A 165 -4.55 -5.96 9.70
CA ALA A 165 -3.68 -7.11 9.91
C ALA A 165 -4.53 -8.34 10.23
N TYR A 166 -4.20 -9.43 9.53
CA TYR A 166 -4.77 -10.75 9.75
C TYR A 166 -3.66 -11.72 10.16
N ASP A 167 -3.99 -12.68 11.02
CA ASP A 167 -3.09 -13.79 11.30
C ASP A 167 -2.84 -14.59 10.02
N ALA A 168 -1.57 -14.81 9.69
CA ALA A 168 -1.20 -15.42 8.41
C ALA A 168 -1.67 -16.88 8.27
N ILE A 169 -1.81 -17.61 9.38
CA ILE A 169 -2.16 -19.03 9.35
C ILE A 169 -3.68 -19.22 9.37
N SER A 170 -4.38 -18.46 10.21
CA SER A 170 -5.83 -18.66 10.45
C SER A 170 -6.74 -17.69 9.69
N GLY A 171 -6.20 -16.59 9.13
CA GLY A 171 -7.02 -15.54 8.53
C GLY A 171 -7.80 -14.70 9.55
N LYS A 172 -7.60 -14.91 10.86
CA LYS A 172 -8.28 -14.15 11.91
C LYS A 172 -7.86 -12.67 11.88
N LYS A 173 -8.84 -11.76 11.86
CA LYS A 173 -8.59 -10.32 12.00
C LYS A 173 -7.97 -10.03 13.38
N LEU A 174 -6.78 -9.39 13.37
CA LEU A 174 -6.05 -9.02 14.58
C LEU A 174 -6.35 -7.58 14.99
N TRP A 175 -6.21 -6.65 14.05
CA TRP A 175 -6.54 -5.24 14.25
C TRP A 175 -6.81 -4.55 12.90
N ARG A 176 -7.48 -3.40 12.95
CA ARG A 176 -7.72 -2.50 11.82
C ARG A 176 -7.40 -1.06 12.21
N PHE A 177 -6.74 -0.35 11.31
CA PHE A 177 -6.51 1.08 11.40
C PHE A 177 -7.30 1.80 10.30
N HIS A 178 -8.16 2.73 10.67
CA HIS A 178 -8.80 3.64 9.72
C HIS A 178 -7.90 4.84 9.49
N THR A 179 -7.80 5.31 8.25
CA THR A 179 -6.94 6.43 7.86
C THR A 179 -7.68 7.77 7.84
N VAL A 180 -9.01 7.72 7.90
CA VAL A 180 -9.90 8.88 7.93
C VAL A 180 -10.85 8.73 9.14
N PRO A 181 -11.10 9.80 9.91
CA PRO A 181 -12.04 9.74 11.01
C PRO A 181 -13.48 9.49 10.54
N ASP A 182 -14.29 8.89 11.39
CA ASP A 182 -15.71 8.67 11.18
C ASP A 182 -16.54 9.93 11.54
N ASN A 183 -17.86 9.85 11.38
CA ASN A 183 -18.79 10.85 11.90
C ASN A 183 -18.39 11.24 13.33
N PRO A 184 -18.25 12.56 13.64
CA PRO A 184 -17.88 13.05 14.96
C PRO A 184 -18.78 12.55 16.11
N GLU A 185 -20.05 12.24 15.84
CA GLU A 185 -21.00 11.71 16.83
C GLU A 185 -20.66 10.28 17.29
N LYS A 186 -19.84 9.54 16.52
CA LYS A 186 -19.41 8.19 16.90
C LYS A 186 -18.39 8.25 18.04
N ILE A 187 -18.79 7.83 19.23
CA ILE A 187 -18.04 7.94 20.49
C ILE A 187 -16.77 7.08 20.50
N ASN A 188 -16.78 5.92 19.86
CA ASN A 188 -15.71 4.90 19.96
C ASN A 188 -14.56 5.06 18.94
N GLN A 189 -14.15 6.31 18.68
CA GLN A 189 -13.01 6.54 17.81
C GLN A 189 -11.67 6.41 18.57
N SER A 190 -10.65 5.86 17.90
CA SER A 190 -9.29 5.74 18.48
C SER A 190 -8.68 7.11 18.78
N LYS A 191 -7.62 7.13 19.62
CA LYS A 191 -6.88 8.37 19.92
C LYS A 191 -6.39 9.08 18.64
N ALA A 192 -5.90 8.31 17.66
CA ALA A 192 -5.46 8.85 16.37
C ALA A 192 -6.63 9.49 15.59
N MET A 193 -7.79 8.83 15.54
CA MET A 193 -8.96 9.37 14.86
C MET A 193 -9.54 10.61 15.57
N LYS A 194 -9.55 10.63 16.89
CA LYS A 194 -9.95 11.84 17.68
C LYS A 194 -9.01 13.03 17.41
N ALA A 195 -7.72 12.79 17.20
CA ALA A 195 -6.79 13.84 16.80
C ALA A 195 -7.05 14.31 15.37
N ALA A 196 -7.28 13.38 14.45
CA ALA A 196 -7.58 13.68 13.04
C ALA A 196 -8.89 14.47 12.88
N LEU A 197 -9.93 14.20 13.67
CA LEU A 197 -11.21 14.94 13.65
C LEU A 197 -11.03 16.46 13.67
N LYS A 198 -10.01 16.95 14.39
CA LYS A 198 -9.73 18.40 14.53
C LYS A 198 -9.24 19.05 13.24
N THR A 199 -8.95 18.26 12.21
CA THR A 199 -8.41 18.70 10.93
C THR A 199 -9.40 18.54 9.77
N TRP A 200 -10.64 18.20 10.10
CA TRP A 200 -11.71 18.01 9.15
C TRP A 200 -12.88 18.93 9.46
N ASN A 201 -13.54 19.42 8.41
CA ASN A 201 -14.73 20.26 8.48
C ASN A 201 -15.84 19.66 7.60
N GLY A 202 -17.11 20.02 7.87
CA GLY A 202 -18.25 19.51 7.11
C GLY A 202 -18.59 18.06 7.38
N GLU A 203 -19.12 17.38 6.39
CA GLU A 203 -19.71 16.04 6.52
C GLU A 203 -19.02 15.00 5.62
N TRP A 204 -17.65 14.98 5.60
CA TRP A 204 -16.82 14.10 4.77
C TRP A 204 -17.20 12.62 4.86
N TRP A 205 -17.70 12.20 6.00
CA TRP A 205 -18.10 10.79 6.21
C TRP A 205 -19.25 10.34 5.29
N LYS A 206 -20.06 11.26 4.78
CA LYS A 206 -21.09 10.96 3.78
C LYS A 206 -20.50 10.55 2.43
N TYR A 207 -19.27 10.97 2.16
CA TYR A 207 -18.49 10.66 0.96
C TYR A 207 -17.34 9.68 1.23
N GLY A 208 -17.30 9.08 2.43
CA GLY A 208 -16.20 8.20 2.85
C GLY A 208 -14.91 8.91 3.24
N GLY A 209 -14.59 10.06 2.64
CA GLY A 209 -13.41 10.87 2.94
C GLY A 209 -12.11 10.42 2.30
N GLY A 210 -12.01 9.22 1.74
CA GLY A 210 -10.83 8.70 1.04
C GLY A 210 -9.74 8.15 1.95
N GLY A 211 -8.47 8.45 1.65
CA GLY A 211 -7.32 8.00 2.42
C GLY A 211 -6.99 6.51 2.27
N THR A 212 -7.37 5.91 1.15
CA THR A 212 -7.23 4.47 0.91
C THR A 212 -5.76 4.02 0.89
N VAL A 213 -5.51 2.80 1.36
CA VAL A 213 -4.18 2.18 1.41
C VAL A 213 -4.14 1.10 0.34
N TRP A 214 -3.89 1.52 -0.90
CA TRP A 214 -3.95 0.63 -2.06
C TRP A 214 -2.60 0.06 -2.51
N ASP A 215 -1.49 0.54 -1.92
CA ASP A 215 -0.15 -0.06 -2.11
C ASP A 215 0.71 0.17 -0.84
N SER A 216 1.94 0.36 -0.97
CA SER A 216 3.09 0.63 -0.13
C SER A 216 2.98 0.35 1.37
N PHE A 217 3.61 -0.77 1.74
CA PHE A 217 3.96 -1.08 3.13
C PHE A 217 5.47 -1.38 3.21
N ALA A 218 6.13 -0.88 4.25
CA ALA A 218 7.48 -1.27 4.63
C ALA A 218 7.52 -1.62 6.11
N TYR A 219 8.46 -2.47 6.54
CA TYR A 219 8.54 -2.94 7.92
C TYR A 219 9.96 -2.89 8.45
N ASP A 220 10.13 -2.33 9.63
CA ASP A 220 11.37 -2.40 10.41
C ASP A 220 11.20 -3.40 11.56
N PRO A 221 11.85 -4.58 11.51
CA PRO A 221 11.72 -5.60 12.53
C PRO A 221 12.34 -5.21 13.88
N ASN A 222 13.32 -4.29 13.89
CA ASN A 222 13.97 -3.86 15.12
C ASN A 222 13.12 -2.85 15.90
N LEU A 223 12.32 -2.06 15.19
CA LEU A 223 11.41 -1.08 15.78
C LEU A 223 9.98 -1.63 15.93
N GLU A 224 9.70 -2.80 15.34
CA GLU A 224 8.36 -3.39 15.23
C GLU A 224 7.34 -2.41 14.61
N LEU A 225 7.80 -1.55 13.68
CA LEU A 225 6.99 -0.55 13.01
C LEU A 225 6.72 -0.92 11.56
N VAL A 226 5.45 -0.82 11.19
CA VAL A 226 5.00 -0.83 9.78
C VAL A 226 4.82 0.62 9.33
N TYR A 227 5.43 0.95 8.21
CA TYR A 227 5.24 2.24 7.53
C TYR A 227 4.27 2.07 6.39
N VAL A 228 3.27 2.96 6.32
CA VAL A 228 2.12 2.83 5.44
C VAL A 228 1.87 4.17 4.76
N GLY A 229 1.77 4.16 3.44
CA GLY A 229 1.34 5.31 2.67
C GLY A 229 -0.19 5.38 2.54
N THR A 230 -0.77 6.57 2.64
CA THR A 230 -2.21 6.79 2.47
C THR A 230 -2.53 7.60 1.22
N GLY A 231 -3.70 7.37 0.67
CA GLY A 231 -4.17 7.95 -0.59
C GLY A 231 -4.80 9.33 -0.44
N ASN A 232 -5.37 9.75 -1.55
CA ASN A 232 -6.09 10.99 -1.77
C ASN A 232 -7.41 11.09 -0.97
N GLY A 233 -7.97 12.29 -0.95
CA GLY A 233 -9.30 12.56 -0.39
C GLY A 233 -10.43 12.12 -1.32
N SER A 234 -11.62 11.92 -0.75
CA SER A 234 -12.86 11.65 -1.46
C SER A 234 -13.97 12.60 -0.93
N PRO A 235 -14.55 13.44 -1.82
CA PRO A 235 -14.08 13.82 -3.16
C PRO A 235 -12.68 14.44 -3.19
N TRP A 236 -12.03 14.49 -4.36
CA TRP A 236 -10.70 15.14 -4.50
C TRP A 236 -10.73 16.60 -4.11
N ASN A 237 -11.75 17.35 -4.56
CA ASN A 237 -11.92 18.76 -4.21
C ASN A 237 -12.14 18.91 -2.70
N GLN A 238 -11.19 19.59 -2.04
CA GLN A 238 -11.24 19.84 -0.61
C GLN A 238 -12.44 20.67 -0.18
N GLU A 239 -12.85 21.66 -0.98
CA GLU A 239 -13.99 22.52 -0.66
C GLU A 239 -15.31 21.77 -0.54
N ILE A 240 -15.45 20.65 -1.30
CA ILE A 240 -16.60 19.75 -1.21
C ILE A 240 -16.45 18.81 -0.02
N ARG A 241 -15.27 18.19 0.12
CA ARG A 241 -14.98 17.19 1.14
C ARG A 241 -14.91 17.76 2.54
N SER A 242 -14.27 18.93 2.68
CA SER A 242 -13.99 19.58 3.97
C SER A 242 -14.11 21.09 3.78
N PRO A 243 -15.33 21.63 3.63
CA PRO A 243 -15.56 23.06 3.44
C PRO A 243 -14.97 23.85 4.62
N GLY A 244 -14.19 24.88 4.29
CA GLY A 244 -13.39 25.62 5.28
C GLY A 244 -11.99 25.06 5.50
N GLY A 245 -11.56 24.05 4.71
CA GLY A 245 -10.18 23.56 4.69
C GLY A 245 -9.83 22.55 5.79
N GLY A 246 -8.61 22.69 6.31
CA GLY A 246 -8.00 21.77 7.29
C GLY A 246 -7.03 20.79 6.63
N ASP A 247 -6.17 20.19 7.44
CA ASP A 247 -5.14 19.26 6.92
C ASP A 247 -5.73 17.93 6.44
N ASN A 248 -6.92 17.57 6.86
CA ASN A 248 -7.62 16.31 6.54
C ASN A 248 -6.77 15.06 6.86
N LEU A 249 -6.29 14.96 8.10
CA LEU A 249 -5.51 13.81 8.54
C LEU A 249 -6.35 12.51 8.47
N TYR A 250 -5.83 11.42 7.90
CA TYR A 250 -4.45 11.23 7.45
C TYR A 250 -4.41 11.01 5.93
N LEU A 251 -4.90 11.93 5.11
CA LEU A 251 -4.75 11.89 3.66
C LEU A 251 -3.29 12.15 3.28
N SER A 252 -2.83 11.57 2.16
CA SER A 252 -1.50 11.82 1.56
C SER A 252 -0.39 11.83 2.61
N SER A 253 -0.37 10.81 3.46
CA SER A 253 0.49 10.72 4.65
C SER A 253 1.29 9.42 4.68
N ILE A 254 2.44 9.48 5.36
CA ILE A 254 3.21 8.30 5.78
C ILE A 254 2.89 8.07 7.26
N LEU A 255 2.40 6.88 7.59
CA LEU A 255 2.05 6.48 8.95
C LEU A 255 3.06 5.45 9.45
N ALA A 256 3.52 5.57 10.69
CA ALA A 256 4.24 4.51 11.40
C ALA A 256 3.32 3.88 12.45
N VAL A 257 3.04 2.61 12.31
CA VAL A 257 2.09 1.88 13.12
C VAL A 257 2.78 0.66 13.75
N ASP A 258 2.51 0.45 15.02
CA ASP A 258 2.98 -0.75 15.74
C ASP A 258 2.35 -2.01 15.15
N ILE A 259 3.17 -2.95 14.68
CA ILE A 259 2.71 -4.16 13.96
C ILE A 259 1.85 -5.08 14.85
N ASN A 260 2.04 -5.06 16.16
CA ASN A 260 1.35 -5.96 17.08
C ASN A 260 -0.02 -5.42 17.49
N THR A 261 -0.14 -4.09 17.60
CA THR A 261 -1.34 -3.46 18.18
C THR A 261 -2.14 -2.62 17.20
N GLY A 262 -1.60 -2.28 16.02
CA GLY A 262 -2.23 -1.36 15.08
C GLY A 262 -2.26 0.10 15.57
N LYS A 263 -1.53 0.44 16.63
CA LYS A 263 -1.52 1.80 17.18
C LYS A 263 -0.53 2.70 16.43
N LEU A 264 -1.00 3.90 16.06
CA LEU A 264 -0.16 4.94 15.46
C LEU A 264 0.90 5.40 16.45
N LYS A 265 2.17 5.44 15.99
CA LYS A 265 3.32 5.98 16.75
C LYS A 265 3.64 7.39 16.29
N TRP A 266 3.75 7.61 14.97
CA TRP A 266 3.94 8.91 14.36
C TRP A 266 3.35 8.93 12.94
N TYR A 267 3.20 10.12 12.39
CA TYR A 267 2.85 10.32 10.98
C TYR A 267 3.62 11.52 10.42
N TYR A 268 3.75 11.54 9.09
CA TYR A 268 4.20 12.69 8.33
C TYR A 268 3.26 12.88 7.14
N GLN A 269 2.66 14.06 7.00
CA GLN A 269 1.75 14.37 5.92
C GLN A 269 2.52 15.08 4.80
N THR A 270 2.60 14.47 3.62
CA THR A 270 3.34 14.99 2.47
C THR A 270 2.60 16.11 1.76
N THR A 271 1.26 16.08 1.79
CA THR A 271 0.40 17.08 1.16
C THR A 271 -0.81 17.35 2.06
N PRO A 272 -0.70 18.32 3.02
CA PRO A 272 -1.84 18.73 3.83
C PRO A 272 -2.97 19.29 2.95
N GLY A 273 -4.22 18.90 3.24
CA GLY A 273 -5.39 19.37 2.51
C GLY A 273 -5.40 18.99 1.01
N ASP A 274 -4.74 17.89 0.64
CA ASP A 274 -4.59 17.45 -0.75
C ASP A 274 -5.90 17.57 -1.56
N THR A 275 -5.82 18.28 -2.70
CA THR A 275 -6.91 18.47 -3.66
C THR A 275 -6.50 18.07 -5.08
N TRP A 276 -5.27 17.55 -5.27
CA TRP A 276 -4.66 17.21 -6.56
C TRP A 276 -4.54 15.71 -6.82
N ASP A 277 -5.01 14.86 -5.93
CA ASP A 277 -4.77 13.39 -5.98
C ASP A 277 -3.27 13.03 -5.91
N TYR A 278 -2.50 13.71 -5.06
CA TYR A 278 -1.06 13.44 -4.97
C TYR A 278 -0.71 12.13 -4.26
N THR A 279 -1.44 11.70 -3.27
CA THR A 279 -1.24 10.45 -2.51
C THR A 279 0.17 10.31 -1.90
N ALA A 280 0.36 9.41 -0.95
CA ALA A 280 1.65 9.02 -0.42
C ALA A 280 1.82 7.48 -0.40
N VAL A 281 1.17 6.78 -1.35
CA VAL A 281 1.16 5.32 -1.44
C VAL A 281 2.32 4.75 -2.26
N GLN A 282 3.19 5.59 -2.80
CA GLN A 282 4.37 5.18 -3.56
C GLN A 282 5.32 4.36 -2.69
N GLN A 283 6.22 3.62 -3.31
CA GLN A 283 7.12 2.69 -2.62
C GLN A 283 7.92 3.39 -1.51
N ILE A 284 7.93 2.80 -0.34
CA ILE A 284 8.70 3.23 0.83
C ILE A 284 9.97 2.38 0.90
N ILE A 285 11.12 3.02 1.02
CA ILE A 285 12.43 2.37 1.14
C ILE A 285 13.02 2.72 2.51
N LEU A 286 13.48 1.69 3.23
CA LEU A 286 14.17 1.86 4.51
C LEU A 286 15.67 1.62 4.33
N ALA A 287 16.49 2.49 4.91
CA ALA A 287 17.94 2.36 4.90
C ALA A 287 18.56 2.95 6.18
N ASP A 288 19.80 2.56 6.44
CA ASP A 288 20.66 3.22 7.41
C ASP A 288 21.73 3.98 6.62
N LEU A 289 21.69 5.30 6.67
CA LEU A 289 22.54 6.18 5.87
C LEU A 289 23.39 7.09 6.77
N LYS A 290 24.63 7.32 6.37
CA LYS A 290 25.47 8.32 7.01
C LYS A 290 25.15 9.71 6.45
N ILE A 291 24.50 10.55 7.24
CA ILE A 291 24.10 11.91 6.89
C ILE A 291 24.83 12.87 7.83
N ASN A 292 25.58 13.81 7.29
CA ASN A 292 26.38 14.77 8.08
C ASN A 292 27.26 14.10 9.15
N GLY A 293 27.87 12.96 8.82
CA GLY A 293 28.74 12.21 9.71
C GLY A 293 28.04 11.28 10.70
N LYS A 294 26.72 11.38 10.86
CA LYS A 294 25.90 10.58 11.79
C LYS A 294 25.14 9.48 11.05
N LEU A 295 25.10 8.27 11.62
CA LEU A 295 24.26 7.19 11.09
C LEU A 295 22.81 7.48 11.44
N GLU A 296 21.97 7.65 10.42
CA GLU A 296 20.55 7.89 10.55
C GLU A 296 19.75 6.70 9.99
N LYS A 297 18.77 6.24 10.74
CA LYS A 297 17.78 5.27 10.26
C LYS A 297 16.73 6.02 9.46
N VAL A 298 16.75 5.88 8.14
CA VAL A 298 15.89 6.67 7.27
C VAL A 298 14.76 5.86 6.64
N LEU A 299 13.67 6.57 6.36
CA LEU A 299 12.59 6.20 5.46
C LEU A 299 12.62 7.18 4.29
N MET A 300 12.55 6.67 3.07
CA MET A 300 12.60 7.47 1.84
C MET A 300 11.39 7.18 0.98
N GLN A 301 10.81 8.24 0.38
CA GLN A 301 9.67 8.14 -0.54
C GLN A 301 9.68 9.29 -1.56
N ALA A 302 9.26 8.99 -2.79
CA ALA A 302 9.04 9.94 -3.88
C ALA A 302 7.54 9.92 -4.30
N PRO A 303 6.65 10.62 -3.60
CA PRO A 303 5.23 10.69 -3.96
C PRO A 303 4.98 11.59 -5.18
N LYS A 304 3.77 11.52 -5.75
CA LYS A 304 3.35 12.29 -6.94
C LYS A 304 3.46 13.81 -6.77
N ASN A 305 3.55 14.32 -5.54
CA ASN A 305 3.67 15.75 -5.27
C ASN A 305 5.02 16.36 -5.72
N GLY A 306 5.96 15.52 -6.16
CA GLY A 306 7.20 15.93 -6.83
C GLY A 306 8.41 16.12 -5.92
N PHE A 307 8.29 15.88 -4.61
CA PHE A 307 9.39 15.96 -3.65
C PHE A 307 9.87 14.57 -3.21
N PHE A 308 11.19 14.40 -3.09
CA PHE A 308 11.82 13.22 -2.51
C PHE A 308 12.03 13.45 -1.01
N TYR A 309 11.27 12.73 -0.20
CA TYR A 309 11.31 12.86 1.26
C TYR A 309 12.29 11.88 1.88
N VAL A 310 13.10 12.38 2.82
CA VAL A 310 13.93 11.58 3.72
C VAL A 310 13.50 11.88 5.15
N LEU A 311 12.94 10.89 5.83
CA LEU A 311 12.47 11.00 7.21
C LEU A 311 13.31 10.12 8.13
N ASN A 312 13.52 10.54 9.37
CA ASN A 312 13.97 9.62 10.42
C ASN A 312 12.84 8.63 10.72
N ARG A 313 13.08 7.32 10.50
CA ARG A 313 12.03 6.31 10.59
C ARG A 313 11.64 5.93 12.03
N GLU A 314 12.39 6.37 13.04
CA GLU A 314 12.04 6.13 14.44
C GLU A 314 10.95 7.10 14.93
N ASN A 315 10.96 8.34 14.44
CA ASN A 315 10.12 9.42 14.99
C ASN A 315 9.40 10.29 13.94
N GLY A 316 9.61 10.05 12.64
CA GLY A 316 8.97 10.78 11.55
C GLY A 316 9.54 12.17 11.28
N LYS A 317 10.64 12.58 11.92
CA LYS A 317 11.27 13.89 11.70
C LYS A 317 11.77 13.99 10.26
N LEU A 318 11.40 15.09 9.57
CA LEU A 318 11.92 15.41 8.25
C LEU A 318 13.41 15.72 8.32
N ILE A 319 14.21 15.06 7.46
CA ILE A 319 15.63 15.28 7.28
C ILE A 319 15.87 16.12 6.04
N SER A 320 15.27 15.73 4.90
CA SER A 320 15.26 16.52 3.66
C SER A 320 14.03 16.25 2.85
N ALA A 321 13.69 17.21 1.96
CA ALA A 321 12.62 17.08 0.97
C ALA A 321 12.98 17.96 -0.23
N ASP A 322 13.62 17.37 -1.22
CA ASP A 322 14.09 18.05 -2.42
C ASP A 322 13.21 17.67 -3.63
N PRO A 323 12.90 18.61 -4.54
CA PRO A 323 12.13 18.28 -5.74
C PRO A 323 12.97 17.41 -6.67
N TYR A 324 12.37 16.31 -7.16
CA TYR A 324 13.01 15.42 -8.16
C TYR A 324 12.48 15.63 -9.58
N VAL A 325 11.47 16.50 -9.72
CA VAL A 325 10.89 16.97 -10.98
C VAL A 325 10.55 18.45 -10.84
N TYR A 326 10.20 19.11 -11.95
CA TYR A 326 9.65 20.46 -11.88
C TYR A 326 8.35 20.47 -11.06
N VAL A 327 8.28 21.34 -10.05
CA VAL A 327 7.14 21.51 -9.15
C VAL A 327 6.66 22.95 -9.21
N ASN A 328 5.34 23.15 -9.44
CA ASN A 328 4.73 24.49 -9.53
C ASN A 328 3.68 24.76 -8.44
N TRP A 329 3.30 23.77 -7.63
CA TRP A 329 2.31 23.94 -6.56
C TRP A 329 2.93 24.39 -5.23
N ALA A 330 4.23 24.15 -5.03
CA ALA A 330 4.97 24.56 -3.84
C ALA A 330 6.40 24.97 -4.20
N LYS A 331 6.91 26.03 -3.56
CA LYS A 331 8.29 26.51 -3.74
C LYS A 331 9.32 25.59 -3.10
N ARG A 332 8.99 24.99 -1.97
CA ARG A 332 9.82 24.09 -1.18
C ARG A 332 9.00 23.43 -0.06
N ILE A 333 9.58 22.44 0.59
CA ILE A 333 9.12 21.97 1.89
C ILE A 333 9.96 22.66 2.97
N ASP A 334 9.31 23.31 3.92
CA ASP A 334 10.00 23.95 5.05
C ASP A 334 10.48 22.87 6.03
N LEU A 335 11.82 22.77 6.22
CA LEU A 335 12.40 21.70 7.04
C LEU A 335 12.13 21.85 8.55
N LYS A 336 11.74 23.04 9.02
CA LYS A 336 11.40 23.27 10.43
C LYS A 336 10.00 22.80 10.76
N THR A 337 9.05 23.09 9.87
CA THR A 337 7.64 22.77 10.07
C THR A 337 7.24 21.44 9.42
N GLY A 338 8.01 20.95 8.44
CA GLY A 338 7.68 19.81 7.60
C GLY A 338 6.58 20.09 6.57
N ARG A 339 6.18 21.34 6.39
CA ARG A 339 5.03 21.73 5.55
C ARG A 339 5.47 22.31 4.21
N PRO A 340 4.67 22.15 3.15
CA PRO A 340 4.90 22.83 1.89
C PRO A 340 4.74 24.35 2.08
N VAL A 341 5.59 25.11 1.39
CA VAL A 341 5.40 26.55 1.16
C VAL A 341 4.79 26.67 -0.22
N GLU A 342 3.48 26.76 -0.27
CA GLU A 342 2.70 26.80 -1.51
C GLU A 342 3.02 28.07 -2.33
N THR A 343 2.73 28.03 -3.65
CA THR A 343 2.99 29.14 -4.60
C THR A 343 1.85 30.14 -4.64
#